data_3a2783e2dc798b405d0f7147eba01976
#
_entry.id   3a2783e2dc798b405d0f7147eba01976
#
_cell.length_a   1.000
_cell.length_b   1.000
_cell.length_c   1.000
_cell.angle_alpha   90.00
_cell.angle_beta   90.00
_cell.angle_gamma   90.00
#
_symmetry.space_group_name_H-M   'P 1'
#
loop_
_entity.id
_entity.type
_entity.pdbx_description
1 polymer ?
#
loop_
_entity_poly.entity_id
_entity_poly.type
_entity_poly.pdbx_seq_one_letter_code
_entity_poly.pdbx_strand_id
1 'polypeptide(L)'
;TESVSICRYLEALHPEPNMFGSDALSITQIDMWLRRVEMILMTPVGAVWVHTQPFTAAIPGRNEEYGEAARPRGEEAYRFCDESLTDREFLAGDSYSIADIVLLTTMDFSAFAGCPAPDNCAALTAWHDRVSKRASAAA
;
A
#
# COMPACT_ATOMS: atom_id res chain seq x y z
N THR A 1 5.62 17.86 5.00
CA THR A 1 6.18 16.49 5.02
C THR A 1 5.04 15.49 5.17
N GLU A 2 5.34 14.20 5.11
CA GLU A 2 4.38 13.10 5.22
C GLU A 2 3.31 13.11 4.11
N SER A 3 3.43 12.20 3.15
CA SER A 3 2.60 12.16 1.93
C SER A 3 1.10 12.16 2.22
N VAL A 4 0.65 11.33 3.17
CA VAL A 4 -0.77 11.26 3.54
C VAL A 4 -1.27 12.56 4.17
N SER A 5 -0.44 13.23 4.99
CA SER A 5 -0.80 14.53 5.57
C SER A 5 -0.90 15.62 4.51
N ILE A 6 -0.03 15.58 3.50
CA ILE A 6 -0.10 16.47 2.32
C ILE A 6 -1.40 16.20 1.55
N CYS A 7 -1.74 14.92 1.29
CA CYS A 7 -2.98 14.57 0.60
C CYS A 7 -4.22 15.04 1.37
N ARG A 8 -4.27 14.89 2.70
CA ARG A 8 -5.36 15.43 3.53
C ARG A 8 -5.48 16.96 3.43
N TYR A 9 -4.36 17.66 3.43
CA TYR A 9 -4.35 19.10 3.27
C TYR A 9 -4.88 19.52 1.89
N LEU A 10 -4.47 18.82 0.82
CA LEU A 10 -4.93 19.09 -0.53
C LEU A 10 -6.42 18.83 -0.68
N GLU A 11 -6.95 17.73 -0.12
CA GLU A 11 -8.38 17.45 -0.14
C GLU A 11 -9.19 18.50 0.65
N ALA A 12 -8.66 19.01 1.76
CA ALA A 12 -9.33 20.10 2.49
C ALA A 12 -9.45 21.39 1.64
N LEU A 13 -8.54 21.62 0.70
CA LEU A 13 -8.60 22.73 -0.25
C LEU A 13 -9.44 22.41 -1.50
N HIS A 14 -9.46 21.14 -1.89
CA HIS A 14 -10.11 20.63 -3.10
C HIS A 14 -10.88 19.35 -2.76
N PRO A 15 -12.08 19.43 -2.18
CA PRO A 15 -12.79 18.28 -1.60
C PRO A 15 -13.32 17.28 -2.63
N GLU A 16 -13.26 17.59 -3.93
CA GLU A 16 -13.67 16.69 -5.00
C GLU A 16 -12.52 16.38 -5.96
N PRO A 17 -12.28 15.12 -6.28
CA PRO A 17 -12.95 13.93 -5.76
C PRO A 17 -12.53 13.62 -4.30
N ASN A 18 -13.49 13.15 -3.49
CA ASN A 18 -13.25 12.78 -2.11
C ASN A 18 -12.46 11.46 -2.01
N MET A 19 -11.28 11.49 -1.37
CA MET A 19 -10.40 10.33 -1.20
C MET A 19 -10.32 9.81 0.25
N PHE A 20 -10.75 10.63 1.23
CA PHE A 20 -10.67 10.29 2.65
C PHE A 20 -12.02 10.00 3.31
N GLY A 21 -13.11 9.94 2.51
CA GLY A 21 -14.46 9.67 2.99
C GLY A 21 -15.27 10.95 3.29
N SER A 22 -16.59 10.84 3.17
CA SER A 22 -17.52 11.96 3.29
C SER A 22 -18.41 11.91 4.54
N ASP A 23 -18.43 10.77 5.24
CA ASP A 23 -19.18 10.54 6.46
C ASP A 23 -18.35 9.76 7.49
N ALA A 24 -18.82 9.70 8.73
CA ALA A 24 -18.07 9.11 9.83
C ALA A 24 -17.68 7.64 9.58
N LEU A 25 -18.53 6.87 8.91
CA LEU A 25 -18.25 5.46 8.63
C LEU A 25 -17.18 5.31 7.53
N SER A 26 -17.36 5.98 6.39
CA SER A 26 -16.42 5.93 5.27
C SER A 26 -15.05 6.47 5.66
N ILE A 27 -15.00 7.59 6.40
CA ILE A 27 -13.75 8.15 6.95
C ILE A 27 -13.03 7.11 7.81
N THR A 28 -13.76 6.46 8.72
CA THR A 28 -13.16 5.47 9.62
C THR A 28 -12.68 4.22 8.87
N GLN A 29 -13.45 3.72 7.92
CA GLN A 29 -13.07 2.56 7.11
C GLN A 29 -11.83 2.83 6.26
N ILE A 30 -11.77 3.99 5.60
CA ILE A 30 -10.62 4.38 4.78
C ILE A 30 -9.39 4.57 5.66
N ASP A 31 -9.50 5.25 6.81
CA ASP A 31 -8.37 5.43 7.73
C ASP A 31 -7.88 4.09 8.29
N MET A 32 -8.78 3.19 8.64
CA MET A 32 -8.43 1.83 9.09
C MET A 32 -7.61 1.08 8.02
N TRP A 33 -8.04 1.11 6.76
CA TRP A 33 -7.32 0.44 5.69
C TRP A 33 -5.99 1.11 5.38
N LEU A 34 -5.95 2.44 5.38
CA LEU A 34 -4.71 3.20 5.25
C LEU A 34 -3.70 2.78 6.31
N ARG A 35 -4.11 2.72 7.61
CA ARG A 35 -3.25 2.25 8.70
C ARG A 35 -2.78 0.81 8.50
N ARG A 36 -3.65 -0.08 8.03
CA ARG A 36 -3.30 -1.47 7.74
C ARG A 36 -2.22 -1.56 6.68
N VAL A 37 -2.38 -0.88 5.54
CA VAL A 37 -1.36 -0.86 4.49
C VAL A 37 -0.03 -0.33 5.01
N GLU A 38 -0.03 0.83 5.68
CA GLU A 38 1.19 1.45 6.19
C GLU A 38 1.90 0.57 7.23
N MET A 39 1.17 0.02 8.19
CA MET A 39 1.77 -0.70 9.33
C MET A 39 2.05 -2.18 9.02
N ILE A 40 1.20 -2.84 8.23
CA ILE A 40 1.29 -4.28 8.01
C ILE A 40 2.10 -4.59 6.76
N LEU A 41 1.94 -3.82 5.66
CA LEU A 41 2.62 -4.07 4.39
C LEU A 41 3.84 -3.17 4.18
N MET A 42 3.72 -1.85 4.28
CA MET A 42 4.85 -0.94 4.03
C MET A 42 6.01 -1.17 5.00
N THR A 43 5.73 -1.52 6.25
CA THR A 43 6.78 -1.77 7.26
C THR A 43 7.70 -2.92 6.86
N PRO A 44 7.22 -4.15 6.57
CA PRO A 44 8.10 -5.22 6.12
C PRO A 44 8.74 -4.96 4.75
N VAL A 45 8.04 -4.34 3.80
CA VAL A 45 8.61 -3.94 2.50
C VAL A 45 9.77 -2.95 2.71
N GLY A 46 9.59 -1.96 3.56
CA GLY A 46 10.66 -1.02 3.92
C GLY A 46 11.85 -1.70 4.60
N ALA A 47 11.60 -2.69 5.46
CA ALA A 47 12.67 -3.47 6.08
C ALA A 47 13.47 -4.28 5.04
N VAL A 48 12.79 -4.97 4.12
CA VAL A 48 13.46 -5.66 3.00
C VAL A 48 14.28 -4.66 2.19
N TRP A 49 13.69 -3.54 1.77
CA TRP A 49 14.37 -2.51 1.01
C TRP A 49 15.65 -2.01 1.70
N VAL A 50 15.52 -1.53 2.92
CA VAL A 50 16.65 -0.90 3.65
C VAL A 50 17.75 -1.92 3.95
N HIS A 51 17.37 -3.15 4.28
CA HIS A 51 18.32 -4.08 4.88
C HIS A 51 18.89 -5.13 3.93
N THR A 52 18.28 -5.35 2.75
CA THR A 52 18.74 -6.38 1.81
C THR A 52 19.26 -5.84 0.48
N GLN A 53 18.76 -4.67 0.02
CA GLN A 53 19.07 -4.19 -1.33
C GLN A 53 20.50 -3.63 -1.44
N PRO A 54 21.19 -3.85 -2.57
CA PRO A 54 22.54 -3.31 -2.79
C PRO A 54 22.62 -1.79 -2.73
N PHE A 55 21.58 -1.08 -3.18
CA PHE A 55 21.53 0.39 -3.20
C PHE A 55 21.56 1.01 -1.80
N THR A 56 21.16 0.25 -0.79
CA THR A 56 21.08 0.69 0.61
C THR A 56 22.28 0.23 1.42
N ALA A 57 23.29 -0.36 0.79
CA ALA A 57 24.46 -0.90 1.48
C ALA A 57 25.21 0.12 2.36
N ALA A 58 25.14 1.42 2.01
CA ALA A 58 25.78 2.50 2.75
C ALA A 58 24.93 3.04 3.93
N ILE A 59 23.71 2.57 4.13
CA ILE A 59 22.84 3.01 5.23
C ILE A 59 23.38 2.44 6.56
N PRO A 60 23.69 3.29 7.57
CA PRO A 60 24.14 2.84 8.87
C PRO A 60 23.08 1.95 9.56
N GLY A 61 23.52 0.92 10.26
CA GLY A 61 22.62 0.01 11.00
C GLY A 61 21.92 -1.04 10.12
N ARG A 62 22.34 -1.18 8.85
CA ARG A 62 21.85 -2.24 7.98
C ARG A 62 22.08 -3.62 8.60
N ASN A 63 21.04 -4.46 8.57
CA ASN A 63 21.06 -5.83 9.08
C ASN A 63 20.30 -6.75 8.12
N GLU A 64 21.01 -7.53 7.33
CA GLU A 64 20.44 -8.37 6.29
C GLU A 64 19.51 -9.45 6.86
N GLU A 65 19.87 -10.06 7.98
CA GLU A 65 19.05 -11.07 8.66
C GLU A 65 17.69 -10.50 9.08
N TYR A 66 17.66 -9.25 9.57
CA TYR A 66 16.40 -8.57 9.90
C TYR A 66 15.55 -8.30 8.65
N GLY A 67 16.18 -7.89 7.55
CA GLY A 67 15.48 -7.68 6.27
C GLY A 67 14.89 -8.96 5.70
N GLU A 68 15.66 -10.04 5.70
CA GLU A 68 15.18 -11.35 5.24
C GLU A 68 14.05 -11.92 6.13
N ALA A 69 14.15 -11.73 7.44
CA ALA A 69 13.09 -12.11 8.38
C ALA A 69 11.78 -11.32 8.22
N ALA A 70 11.82 -10.18 7.52
CA ALA A 70 10.62 -9.39 7.21
C ALA A 70 9.82 -9.93 6.01
N ARG A 71 10.42 -10.70 5.10
CA ARG A 71 9.75 -11.20 3.88
C ARG A 71 8.47 -12.00 4.14
N PRO A 72 8.44 -13.00 5.04
CA PRO A 72 7.22 -13.74 5.32
C PRO A 72 6.09 -12.86 5.83
N ARG A 73 6.41 -11.79 6.57
CA ARG A 73 5.41 -10.81 7.05
C ARG A 73 4.84 -9.99 5.92
N GLY A 74 5.66 -9.62 4.93
CA GLY A 74 5.20 -8.97 3.71
C GLY A 74 4.26 -9.86 2.91
N GLU A 75 4.61 -11.13 2.73
CA GLU A 75 3.76 -12.10 2.05
C GLU A 75 2.41 -12.31 2.76
N GLU A 76 2.42 -12.40 4.08
CA GLU A 76 1.18 -12.51 4.89
C GLU A 76 0.30 -11.26 4.73
N ALA A 77 0.91 -10.08 4.69
CA ALA A 77 0.19 -8.83 4.45
C ALA A 77 -0.46 -8.78 3.06
N TYR A 78 0.21 -9.29 2.03
CA TYR A 78 -0.38 -9.41 0.69
C TYR A 78 -1.57 -10.36 0.67
N ARG A 79 -1.47 -11.53 1.32
CA ARG A 79 -2.59 -12.47 1.43
C ARG A 79 -3.78 -11.85 2.14
N PHE A 80 -3.52 -11.07 3.20
CA PHE A 80 -4.57 -10.32 3.90
C PHE A 80 -5.26 -9.28 3.00
N CYS A 81 -4.51 -8.56 2.17
CA CYS A 81 -5.08 -7.64 1.18
C CYS A 81 -5.87 -8.40 0.11
N ASP A 82 -5.36 -9.53 -0.39
CA ASP A 82 -6.01 -10.37 -1.38
C ASP A 82 -7.37 -10.89 -0.89
N GLU A 83 -7.40 -11.49 0.31
CA GLU A 83 -8.65 -11.95 0.94
C GLU A 83 -9.67 -10.82 1.08
N SER A 84 -9.21 -9.62 1.43
CA SER A 84 -10.07 -8.46 1.63
C SER A 84 -10.65 -7.90 0.33
N LEU A 85 -10.01 -8.16 -0.81
CA LEU A 85 -10.43 -7.73 -2.15
C LEU A 85 -11.27 -8.77 -2.88
N THR A 86 -11.48 -9.97 -2.33
CA THR A 86 -12.24 -11.05 -2.97
C THR A 86 -13.68 -10.62 -3.31
N ASP A 87 -14.33 -9.89 -2.40
CA ASP A 87 -15.73 -9.46 -2.52
C ASP A 87 -15.88 -7.94 -2.58
N ARG A 88 -14.81 -7.21 -2.92
CA ARG A 88 -14.80 -5.74 -2.94
C ARG A 88 -14.12 -5.19 -4.19
N GLU A 89 -14.65 -4.08 -4.67
CA GLU A 89 -14.04 -3.38 -5.79
C GLU A 89 -12.77 -2.62 -5.37
N PHE A 90 -12.80 -1.98 -4.20
CA PHE A 90 -11.67 -1.24 -3.63
C PHE A 90 -11.44 -1.64 -2.17
N LEU A 91 -10.27 -1.31 -1.66
CA LEU A 91 -9.79 -1.78 -0.37
C LEU A 91 -10.74 -1.40 0.79
N ALA A 92 -11.26 -0.17 0.78
CA ALA A 92 -12.18 0.32 1.81
C ALA A 92 -13.68 0.15 1.48
N GLY A 93 -14.03 -0.47 0.34
CA GLY A 93 -15.41 -0.70 -0.07
C GLY A 93 -15.65 -0.44 -1.56
N ASP A 94 -16.71 0.30 -1.88
CA ASP A 94 -17.18 0.49 -3.26
C ASP A 94 -16.57 1.74 -3.95
N SER A 95 -15.76 2.51 -3.24
CA SER A 95 -15.16 3.74 -3.74
C SER A 95 -13.65 3.73 -3.65
N TYR A 96 -13.00 4.17 -4.74
CA TYR A 96 -11.55 4.39 -4.77
C TYR A 96 -11.15 5.47 -3.77
N SER A 97 -10.12 5.20 -2.99
CA SER A 97 -9.72 6.05 -1.86
C SER A 97 -8.21 6.18 -1.73
N ILE A 98 -7.76 6.98 -0.76
CA ILE A 98 -6.34 7.11 -0.42
C ILE A 98 -5.74 5.76 0.01
N ALA A 99 -6.52 4.85 0.59
CA ALA A 99 -6.05 3.52 0.95
C ALA A 99 -5.61 2.70 -0.28
N ASP A 100 -6.34 2.83 -1.40
CA ASP A 100 -6.00 2.19 -2.67
C ASP A 100 -4.75 2.83 -3.30
N ILE A 101 -4.61 4.15 -3.22
CA ILE A 101 -3.42 4.85 -3.71
C ILE A 101 -2.17 4.36 -2.98
N VAL A 102 -2.23 4.27 -1.65
CA VAL A 102 -1.10 3.81 -0.84
C VAL A 102 -0.80 2.32 -1.07
N LEU A 103 -1.83 1.48 -1.24
CA LEU A 103 -1.61 0.07 -1.59
C LEU A 103 -0.96 -0.07 -2.97
N LEU A 104 -1.46 0.64 -3.99
CA LEU A 104 -0.91 0.61 -5.35
C LEU A 104 0.58 1.00 -5.36
N THR A 105 0.89 2.16 -4.81
CA THR A 105 2.27 2.66 -4.77
C THR A 105 3.20 1.77 -3.94
N THR A 106 2.68 1.14 -2.88
CA THR A 106 3.44 0.19 -2.08
C THR A 106 3.74 -1.09 -2.87
N MET A 107 2.77 -1.61 -3.63
CA MET A 107 2.98 -2.80 -4.48
C MET A 107 4.00 -2.53 -5.58
N ASP A 108 3.88 -1.42 -6.28
CA ASP A 108 4.82 -1.04 -7.34
C ASP A 108 6.25 -0.88 -6.78
N PHE A 109 6.37 -0.20 -5.65
CA PHE A 109 7.65 -0.07 -4.96
C PHE A 109 8.19 -1.42 -4.48
N SER A 110 7.35 -2.29 -3.97
CA SER A 110 7.76 -3.57 -3.41
C SER A 110 8.32 -4.52 -4.46
N ALA A 111 7.79 -4.49 -5.67
CA ALA A 111 8.36 -5.23 -6.81
C ALA A 111 9.80 -4.79 -7.09
N PHE A 112 10.04 -3.47 -7.10
CA PHE A 112 11.38 -2.90 -7.23
C PHE A 112 12.27 -3.22 -6.01
N ALA A 113 11.71 -3.23 -4.81
CA ALA A 113 12.42 -3.56 -3.57
C ALA A 113 12.75 -5.05 -3.42
N GLY A 114 12.37 -5.90 -4.37
CA GLY A 114 12.60 -7.35 -4.32
C GLY A 114 11.71 -8.09 -3.32
N CYS A 115 10.51 -7.56 -3.06
CA CYS A 115 9.50 -8.15 -2.19
C CYS A 115 8.11 -8.11 -2.88
N PRO A 116 7.96 -8.67 -4.11
CA PRO A 116 6.71 -8.62 -4.85
C PRO A 116 5.59 -9.40 -4.15
N ALA A 117 4.35 -9.10 -4.53
CA ALA A 117 3.20 -9.90 -4.10
C ALA A 117 3.35 -11.35 -4.60
N PRO A 118 2.93 -12.34 -3.81
CA PRO A 118 2.92 -13.74 -4.24
C PRO A 118 1.97 -13.98 -5.43
N ASP A 119 2.34 -14.88 -6.35
CA ASP A 119 1.55 -15.19 -7.55
C ASP A 119 0.14 -15.73 -7.26
N ASN A 120 -0.08 -16.27 -6.06
CA ASN A 120 -1.38 -16.82 -5.65
C ASN A 120 -2.36 -15.78 -5.07
N CYS A 121 -2.04 -14.50 -5.11
CA CYS A 121 -2.91 -13.38 -4.70
C CYS A 121 -3.73 -12.89 -5.92
N ALA A 122 -4.73 -13.67 -6.33
CA ALA A 122 -5.45 -13.43 -7.58
C ALA A 122 -6.38 -12.21 -7.54
N ALA A 123 -7.08 -11.98 -6.42
CA ALA A 123 -7.95 -10.82 -6.23
C ALA A 123 -7.14 -9.52 -6.18
N LEU A 124 -6.01 -9.54 -5.46
CA LEU A 124 -5.09 -8.42 -5.39
C LEU A 124 -4.47 -8.08 -6.76
N THR A 125 -4.09 -9.11 -7.54
CA THR A 125 -3.56 -8.93 -8.90
C THR A 125 -4.62 -8.31 -9.82
N ALA A 126 -5.85 -8.81 -9.79
CA ALA A 126 -6.96 -8.26 -10.59
C ALA A 126 -7.30 -6.81 -10.18
N TRP A 127 -7.23 -6.51 -8.88
CA TRP A 127 -7.38 -5.14 -8.38
C TRP A 127 -6.24 -4.24 -8.89
N HIS A 128 -4.98 -4.67 -8.78
CA HIS A 128 -3.82 -3.92 -9.25
C HIS A 128 -3.91 -3.62 -10.76
N ASP A 129 -4.24 -4.62 -11.58
CA ASP A 129 -4.45 -4.47 -13.02
C ASP A 129 -5.55 -3.46 -13.39
N ARG A 130 -6.57 -3.33 -12.55
CA ARG A 130 -7.65 -2.38 -12.74
C ARG A 130 -7.26 -0.97 -12.32
N VAL A 131 -6.66 -0.81 -11.14
CA VAL A 131 -6.35 0.51 -10.59
C VAL A 131 -5.14 1.17 -11.26
N SER A 132 -4.15 0.40 -11.69
CA SER A 132 -2.98 0.90 -12.42
C SER A 132 -3.32 1.50 -13.80
N LYS A 133 -4.50 1.18 -14.37
CA LYS A 133 -5.00 1.76 -15.62
C LYS A 133 -5.71 3.10 -15.44
N ARG A 134 -5.87 3.59 -14.22
CA ARG A 134 -6.47 4.92 -13.98
C ARG A 134 -5.53 5.99 -14.52
N ALA A 135 -6.09 7.05 -15.10
CA ALA A 135 -5.30 8.13 -15.68
C ALA A 135 -4.32 8.77 -14.67
N SER A 136 -4.71 8.81 -13.39
CA SER A 136 -3.86 9.32 -12.30
C SER A 136 -2.73 8.38 -11.89
N ALA A 137 -2.78 7.11 -12.27
CA ALA A 137 -1.73 6.13 -11.98
C ALA A 137 -0.74 5.96 -13.14
N ALA A 138 -1.14 6.35 -14.36
CA ALA A 138 -0.35 6.21 -15.59
C ALA A 138 0.51 7.45 -15.92
N ALA A 139 0.60 8.42 -15.01
CA ALA A 139 1.30 9.69 -15.22
C ALA A 139 2.81 9.60 -14.92
#